data_01d75ed6d08855abef53fa486b0168df
#
_entry.id   01d75ed6d08855abef53fa486b0168df
#
_cell.length_a   1.000
_cell.length_b   1.000
_cell.length_c   1.000
_cell.angle_alpha   90.00
_cell.angle_beta   90.00
_cell.angle_gamma   90.00
#
_symmetry.space_group_name_H-M   'P 1'
#
loop_
_entity.id
_entity.type
_entity.pdbx_description
1 polymer ?
#
loop_
_entity_poly.entity_id
_entity_poly.type
_entity_poly.pdbx_seq_one_letter_code
_entity_poly.pdbx_strand_id
1 'polypeptide(L)'
;MSEVIPARGIPGQSSTSILGNSVLRREDATLIRGHGEFVANQPFDDLLHAHFVRSTVAHGEILSIDVDDARSMPGVVAVYTSADLGISDRPPPMGFFAAEAVRPFLARDHVRFVGEPVAVVVAETAYQAADAAESVWADISPMTAVVSLNDSA
;
A
#
# COMPACT_ATOMS: atom_id res chain seq x y z
N MET A 1 2.68 21.81 34.68
CA MET A 1 3.92 21.23 35.24
C MET A 1 3.86 19.74 35.00
N SER A 2 4.61 19.26 34.03
CA SER A 2 4.64 17.84 33.66
C SER A 2 5.71 17.16 34.50
N GLU A 3 5.29 16.28 35.40
CA GLU A 3 6.19 15.50 36.24
C GLU A 3 6.87 14.43 35.39
N VAL A 4 8.18 14.61 35.16
CA VAL A 4 9.02 13.63 34.48
C VAL A 4 9.26 12.47 35.45
N ILE A 5 8.64 11.33 35.18
CA ILE A 5 8.92 10.09 35.94
C ILE A 5 10.36 9.68 35.64
N PRO A 6 11.27 9.64 36.64
CA PRO A 6 12.65 9.22 36.38
C PRO A 6 12.68 7.74 36.00
N ALA A 7 13.42 7.43 34.94
CA ALA A 7 13.68 6.05 34.51
C ALA A 7 14.37 5.29 35.66
N ARG A 8 13.73 4.20 36.13
CA ARG A 8 14.35 3.25 37.07
C ARG A 8 15.48 2.53 36.32
N GLY A 9 16.71 2.96 36.58
CA GLY A 9 17.90 2.25 36.12
C GLY A 9 17.96 0.84 36.71
N ILE A 10 18.34 -0.12 35.91
CA ILE A 10 18.65 -1.50 36.38
C ILE A 10 19.89 -1.42 37.27
N PRO A 11 19.84 -1.94 38.51
CA PRO A 11 21.01 -1.87 39.41
C PRO A 11 22.22 -2.59 38.80
N GLY A 12 23.33 -1.91 38.66
CA GLY A 12 24.60 -2.49 38.20
C GLY A 12 25.10 -2.03 36.81
N GLN A 13 24.35 -1.17 36.12
CA GLN A 13 24.82 -0.63 34.83
C GLN A 13 25.45 0.75 34.98
N SER A 14 26.67 0.92 34.42
CA SER A 14 27.35 2.23 34.39
C SER A 14 26.66 3.14 33.37
N SER A 15 26.33 4.35 33.76
CA SER A 15 25.58 5.35 32.97
C SER A 15 26.36 5.96 31.80
N THR A 16 27.54 5.45 31.48
CA THR A 16 28.48 6.10 30.54
C THR A 16 28.53 5.42 29.15
N SER A 17 27.93 4.25 28.97
CA SER A 17 27.93 3.54 27.68
C SER A 17 26.51 3.23 27.22
N ILE A 18 26.23 3.48 25.95
CA ILE A 18 24.99 3.07 25.30
C ILE A 18 25.01 1.56 24.99
N LEU A 19 26.23 1.01 24.80
CA LEU A 19 26.41 -0.40 24.51
C LEU A 19 26.09 -1.28 25.74
N GLY A 20 25.22 -2.25 25.57
CA GLY A 20 24.82 -3.15 26.65
C GLY A 20 23.76 -2.59 27.60
N ASN A 21 23.30 -1.35 27.42
CA ASN A 21 22.24 -0.74 28.19
C ASN A 21 20.93 -0.73 27.41
N SER A 22 19.83 -1.01 28.11
CA SER A 22 18.49 -0.82 27.55
C SER A 22 18.17 0.67 27.49
N VAL A 23 18.25 1.25 26.30
CA VAL A 23 17.88 2.65 26.07
C VAL A 23 16.39 2.71 25.74
N LEU A 24 15.64 3.48 26.53
CA LEU A 24 14.22 3.71 26.25
C LEU A 24 14.06 4.54 24.98
N ARG A 25 13.14 4.12 24.12
CA ARG A 25 12.76 4.89 22.93
C ARG A 25 12.14 6.22 23.35
N ARG A 26 12.60 7.32 22.77
CA ARG A 26 12.13 8.68 23.14
C ARG A 26 10.63 8.87 22.84
N GLU A 27 10.10 8.15 21.87
CA GLU A 27 8.72 8.25 21.39
C GLU A 27 7.74 7.39 22.20
N ASP A 28 8.22 6.43 23.02
CA ASP A 28 7.35 5.49 23.73
C ASP A 28 6.28 6.19 24.58
N ALA A 29 6.64 7.25 25.27
CA ALA A 29 5.70 8.01 26.08
C ALA A 29 4.55 8.65 25.28
N THR A 30 4.82 9.04 24.04
CA THR A 30 3.83 9.62 23.11
C THR A 30 2.99 8.52 22.48
N LEU A 31 3.62 7.42 22.04
CA LEU A 31 2.96 6.29 21.40
C LEU A 31 1.99 5.56 22.34
N ILE A 32 2.40 5.32 23.58
CA ILE A 32 1.57 4.63 24.59
C ILE A 32 0.30 5.43 24.92
N ARG A 33 0.36 6.75 24.79
CA ARG A 33 -0.79 7.64 25.04
C ARG A 33 -1.68 7.83 23.79
N GLY A 34 -1.38 7.20 22.69
CA GLY A 34 -2.11 7.37 21.43
C GLY A 34 -1.85 8.71 20.72
N HIS A 35 -0.80 9.43 21.10
CA HIS A 35 -0.42 10.71 20.49
C HIS A 35 0.65 10.54 19.41
N GLY A 36 0.74 9.35 18.80
CA GLY A 36 1.66 9.11 17.69
C GLY A 36 1.27 9.94 16.46
N GLU A 37 2.20 10.75 15.96
CA GLU A 37 2.02 11.56 14.75
C GLU A 37 2.48 10.78 13.52
N PHE A 38 1.67 9.84 13.06
CA PHE A 38 1.89 9.15 11.80
C PHE A 38 1.17 9.88 10.67
N VAL A 39 1.67 9.74 9.44
CA VAL A 39 1.05 10.36 8.25
C VAL A 39 -0.44 10.00 8.14
N ALA A 40 -0.80 8.74 8.45
CA ALA A 40 -2.18 8.28 8.42
C ALA A 40 -3.10 8.91 9.49
N ASN A 41 -2.53 9.54 10.52
CA ASN A 41 -3.28 10.15 11.63
C ASN A 41 -3.34 11.69 11.52
N GLN A 42 -2.74 12.26 10.46
CA GLN A 42 -2.77 13.70 10.28
C GLN A 42 -4.20 14.16 9.94
N PRO A 43 -4.76 15.10 10.72
CA PRO A 43 -6.10 15.63 10.45
C PRO A 43 -6.00 16.62 9.29
N PHE A 44 -6.48 16.22 8.15
CA PHE A 44 -6.72 17.11 7.02
C PHE A 44 -8.21 17.17 6.75
N ASP A 45 -8.73 18.35 6.49
CA ASP A 45 -10.10 18.53 6.06
C ASP A 45 -10.27 18.06 4.62
N ASP A 46 -11.42 17.51 4.27
CA ASP A 46 -11.80 17.09 2.92
C ASP A 46 -10.86 16.03 2.27
N LEU A 47 -10.26 15.16 3.08
CA LEU A 47 -9.50 14.02 2.56
C LEU A 47 -10.40 13.05 1.80
N LEU A 48 -9.96 12.67 0.60
CA LEU A 48 -10.48 11.52 -0.09
C LEU A 48 -9.66 10.26 0.25
N HIS A 49 -10.32 9.13 0.20
CA HIS A 49 -9.73 7.83 0.51
C HIS A 49 -9.60 6.99 -0.74
N ALA A 50 -8.41 6.44 -0.97
CA ALA A 50 -8.12 5.57 -2.09
C ALA A 50 -8.04 4.10 -1.65
N HIS A 51 -8.72 3.22 -2.38
CA HIS A 51 -8.62 1.78 -2.21
C HIS A 51 -8.22 1.11 -3.52
N PHE A 52 -7.17 0.27 -3.48
CA PHE A 52 -6.67 -0.42 -4.66
C PHE A 52 -7.34 -1.77 -4.83
N VAL A 53 -7.95 -1.99 -5.99
CA VAL A 53 -8.38 -3.30 -6.44
C VAL A 53 -7.16 -4.09 -6.89
N ARG A 54 -7.00 -5.29 -6.37
CA ARG A 54 -5.78 -6.09 -6.56
C ARG A 54 -6.08 -7.44 -7.18
N SER A 55 -5.18 -7.88 -8.05
CA SER A 55 -5.25 -9.21 -8.64
C SER A 55 -5.17 -10.31 -7.56
N THR A 56 -6.03 -11.30 -7.68
CA THR A 56 -5.96 -12.57 -6.94
C THR A 56 -5.20 -13.65 -7.71
N VAL A 57 -4.85 -13.36 -8.96
CA VAL A 57 -4.16 -14.26 -9.88
C VAL A 57 -2.67 -13.94 -9.90
N ALA A 58 -1.82 -14.97 -9.87
CA ALA A 58 -0.36 -14.80 -9.85
C ALA A 58 0.20 -14.35 -11.20
N HIS A 59 -0.38 -14.80 -12.30
CA HIS A 59 -0.04 -14.38 -13.67
C HIS A 59 -1.25 -14.60 -14.55
N GLY A 60 -1.61 -13.60 -15.35
CA GLY A 60 -2.76 -13.70 -16.25
C GLY A 60 -2.91 -12.50 -17.15
N GLU A 61 -3.61 -12.71 -18.26
CA GLU A 61 -4.02 -11.66 -19.19
C GLU A 61 -5.30 -10.99 -18.67
N ILE A 62 -5.33 -9.67 -18.64
CA ILE A 62 -6.51 -8.86 -18.29
C ILE A 62 -7.36 -8.74 -19.55
N LEU A 63 -8.51 -9.42 -19.57
CA LEU A 63 -9.47 -9.37 -20.69
C LEU A 63 -10.32 -8.12 -20.61
N SER A 64 -10.79 -7.77 -19.41
CA SER A 64 -11.56 -6.55 -19.16
C SER A 64 -11.52 -6.16 -17.68
N ILE A 65 -11.76 -4.87 -17.41
CA ILE A 65 -12.01 -4.36 -16.06
C ILE A 65 -13.30 -3.56 -16.12
N ASP A 66 -14.36 -4.08 -15.49
CA ASP A 66 -15.64 -3.39 -15.36
C ASP A 66 -15.65 -2.62 -14.04
N VAL A 67 -15.92 -1.33 -14.13
CA VAL A 67 -15.91 -0.38 -13.02
C VAL A 67 -17.24 0.38 -12.89
N ASP A 68 -18.23 0.08 -13.70
CA ASP A 68 -19.47 0.87 -13.80
C ASP A 68 -20.30 0.78 -12.52
N ASP A 69 -20.42 -0.41 -11.95
CA ASP A 69 -21.11 -0.60 -10.67
C ASP A 69 -20.41 0.19 -9.56
N ALA A 70 -19.09 0.11 -9.46
CA ALA A 70 -18.31 0.85 -8.49
C ALA A 70 -18.45 2.37 -8.64
N ARG A 71 -18.44 2.87 -9.88
CA ARG A 71 -18.64 4.30 -10.16
C ARG A 71 -19.99 4.84 -9.74
N SER A 72 -21.02 3.98 -9.73
CA SER A 72 -22.39 4.36 -9.36
C SER A 72 -22.65 4.37 -7.86
N MET A 73 -21.73 3.87 -7.04
CA MET A 73 -21.93 3.73 -5.60
C MET A 73 -21.88 5.08 -4.87
N PRO A 74 -22.68 5.26 -3.82
CA PRO A 74 -22.71 6.49 -3.05
C PRO A 74 -21.35 6.85 -2.43
N GLY A 75 -20.94 8.11 -2.57
CA GLY A 75 -19.69 8.63 -2.03
C GLY A 75 -18.45 8.29 -2.84
N VAL A 76 -18.58 7.55 -3.94
CA VAL A 76 -17.49 7.34 -4.89
C VAL A 76 -17.29 8.59 -5.73
N VAL A 77 -16.06 9.11 -5.70
CA VAL A 77 -15.66 10.31 -6.45
C VAL A 77 -15.11 9.94 -7.81
N ALA A 78 -14.30 8.86 -7.87
CA ALA A 78 -13.73 8.38 -9.13
C ALA A 78 -13.26 6.94 -9.01
N VAL A 79 -13.24 6.24 -10.16
CA VAL A 79 -12.59 4.94 -10.31
C VAL A 79 -11.68 5.02 -11.53
N TYR A 80 -10.41 4.68 -11.34
CA TYR A 80 -9.40 4.73 -12.38
C TYR A 80 -8.83 3.35 -12.66
N THR A 81 -8.67 3.07 -13.94
CA THR A 81 -7.88 1.96 -14.48
C THR A 81 -6.59 2.49 -15.09
N SER A 82 -5.73 1.61 -15.61
CA SER A 82 -4.53 2.03 -16.31
C SER A 82 -4.81 2.90 -17.56
N ALA A 83 -5.96 2.68 -18.19
CA ALA A 83 -6.39 3.44 -19.38
C ALA A 83 -6.74 4.89 -19.04
N ASP A 84 -7.26 5.14 -17.83
CA ASP A 84 -7.69 6.46 -17.39
C ASP A 84 -6.53 7.36 -16.93
N LEU A 85 -5.43 6.76 -16.44
CA LEU A 85 -4.40 7.53 -15.74
C LEU A 85 -3.50 8.36 -16.66
N GLY A 86 -3.27 7.96 -17.92
CA GLY A 86 -2.35 8.65 -18.83
C GLY A 86 -0.92 8.87 -18.28
N ILE A 87 -0.53 8.12 -17.25
CA ILE A 87 0.76 8.23 -16.57
C ILE A 87 1.77 7.29 -17.23
N SER A 88 2.99 7.77 -17.43
CA SER A 88 4.09 6.95 -17.93
C SER A 88 4.41 5.81 -16.96
N ASP A 89 4.78 4.67 -17.53
CA ASP A 89 5.17 3.51 -16.74
C ASP A 89 6.38 3.83 -15.87
N ARG A 90 6.41 3.18 -14.71
CA ARG A 90 7.48 3.37 -13.75
C ARG A 90 8.75 2.66 -14.22
N PRO A 91 9.85 3.36 -14.42
CA PRO A 91 11.13 2.72 -14.75
C PRO A 91 11.59 1.82 -13.59
N PRO A 92 12.41 0.81 -13.86
CA PRO A 92 12.98 -0.01 -12.81
C PRO A 92 13.75 0.87 -11.81
N PRO A 93 13.69 0.57 -10.51
CA PRO A 93 14.21 1.45 -9.46
C PRO A 93 15.73 1.58 -9.46
N MET A 94 16.44 0.72 -10.16
CA MET A 94 17.91 0.70 -10.23
C MET A 94 18.38 0.37 -11.65
N GLY A 95 19.43 1.04 -12.08
CA GLY A 95 19.93 0.95 -13.47
C GLY A 95 20.54 -0.39 -13.88
N PHE A 96 20.63 -1.38 -12.98
CA PHE A 96 21.09 -2.73 -13.33
C PHE A 96 19.93 -3.70 -13.65
N PHE A 97 18.67 -3.28 -13.48
CA PHE A 97 17.55 -4.06 -13.98
C PHE A 97 17.41 -3.87 -15.49
N ALA A 98 16.94 -4.93 -16.16
CA ALA A 98 16.63 -4.87 -17.57
C ALA A 98 15.60 -3.75 -17.87
N ALA A 99 15.76 -3.05 -18.98
CA ALA A 99 14.88 -1.95 -19.35
C ALA A 99 13.42 -2.42 -19.53
N GLU A 100 13.23 -3.68 -19.83
CA GLU A 100 11.93 -4.34 -19.97
C GLU A 100 11.21 -4.56 -18.64
N ALA A 101 11.92 -4.44 -17.51
CA ALA A 101 11.34 -4.53 -16.15
C ALA A 101 10.56 -3.29 -15.74
N VAL A 102 9.99 -2.57 -16.70
CA VAL A 102 9.11 -1.44 -16.50
C VAL A 102 7.77 -1.92 -15.93
N ARG A 103 7.23 -1.20 -14.94
CA ARG A 103 5.94 -1.52 -14.32
C ARG A 103 4.96 -0.37 -14.45
N PRO A 104 3.74 -0.63 -14.93
CA PRO A 104 2.66 0.34 -14.83
C PRO A 104 2.26 0.54 -13.36
N PHE A 105 1.66 1.66 -13.03
CA PHE A 105 1.09 1.91 -11.69
C PHE A 105 -0.14 1.05 -11.42
N LEU A 106 -0.97 0.84 -12.46
CA LEU A 106 -2.06 -0.12 -12.49
C LEU A 106 -1.80 -1.08 -13.65
N ALA A 107 -2.00 -2.37 -13.44
CA ALA A 107 -1.80 -3.38 -14.47
C ALA A 107 -2.66 -3.06 -15.71
N ARG A 108 -2.08 -3.21 -16.91
CA ARG A 108 -2.70 -2.84 -18.18
C ARG A 108 -3.19 -4.06 -18.95
N ASP A 109 -2.27 -4.88 -19.39
CA ASP A 109 -2.57 -6.01 -20.25
C ASP A 109 -2.46 -7.35 -19.50
N HIS A 110 -1.56 -7.41 -18.53
CA HIS A 110 -1.27 -8.60 -17.75
C HIS A 110 -1.05 -8.27 -16.28
N VAL A 111 -1.45 -9.20 -15.42
CA VAL A 111 -1.01 -9.25 -14.02
C VAL A 111 0.19 -10.22 -13.91
N ARG A 112 1.15 -9.88 -13.06
CA ARG A 112 2.45 -10.54 -12.94
C ARG A 112 2.70 -11.11 -11.55
N PHE A 113 1.87 -10.74 -10.57
CA PHE A 113 1.93 -11.26 -9.20
C PHE A 113 0.60 -11.05 -8.49
N VAL A 114 0.33 -11.90 -7.49
CA VAL A 114 -0.82 -11.73 -6.59
C VAL A 114 -0.69 -10.40 -5.86
N GLY A 115 -1.75 -9.62 -5.87
CA GLY A 115 -1.77 -8.30 -5.24
C GLY A 115 -1.35 -7.14 -6.16
N GLU A 116 -1.04 -7.39 -7.44
CA GLU A 116 -0.78 -6.32 -8.41
C GLU A 116 -2.03 -5.44 -8.56
N PRO A 117 -1.91 -4.11 -8.40
CA PRO A 117 -3.05 -3.21 -8.55
C PRO A 117 -3.57 -3.21 -9.98
N VAL A 118 -4.88 -3.35 -10.15
CA VAL A 118 -5.58 -3.33 -11.46
C VAL A 118 -6.47 -2.09 -11.62
N ALA A 119 -7.01 -1.59 -10.52
CA ALA A 119 -7.80 -0.36 -10.48
C ALA A 119 -7.61 0.35 -9.13
N VAL A 120 -8.02 1.61 -9.05
CA VAL A 120 -8.08 2.38 -7.80
C VAL A 120 -9.43 3.08 -7.71
N VAL A 121 -10.09 2.91 -6.58
CA VAL A 121 -11.33 3.60 -6.22
C VAL A 121 -10.99 4.75 -5.29
N VAL A 122 -11.55 5.92 -5.55
CA VAL A 122 -11.44 7.12 -4.70
C VAL A 122 -12.83 7.49 -4.20
N ALA A 123 -13.00 7.59 -2.89
CA ALA A 123 -14.28 7.89 -2.27
C ALA A 123 -14.12 8.86 -1.09
N GLU A 124 -15.25 9.39 -0.60
CA GLU A 124 -15.30 10.33 0.53
C GLU A 124 -14.84 9.70 1.84
N THR A 125 -15.06 8.39 2.03
CA THR A 125 -14.63 7.66 3.22
C THR A 125 -13.88 6.37 2.85
N ALA A 126 -13.05 5.87 3.76
CA ALA A 126 -12.31 4.64 3.57
C ALA A 126 -13.23 3.41 3.40
N TYR A 127 -14.38 3.40 4.08
CA TYR A 127 -15.37 2.32 3.97
C TYR A 127 -16.03 2.30 2.59
N GLN A 128 -16.47 3.46 2.10
CA GLN A 128 -17.05 3.58 0.76
C GLN A 128 -16.05 3.19 -0.32
N ALA A 129 -14.77 3.56 -0.17
CA ALA A 129 -13.74 3.17 -1.11
C ALA A 129 -13.51 1.64 -1.13
N ALA A 130 -13.55 1.00 0.04
CA ALA A 130 -13.40 -0.45 0.17
C ALA A 130 -14.62 -1.20 -0.41
N ASP A 131 -15.83 -0.80 -0.03
CA ASP A 131 -17.07 -1.43 -0.52
C ASP A 131 -17.19 -1.30 -2.06
N ALA A 132 -16.89 -0.13 -2.60
CA ALA A 132 -16.90 0.08 -4.05
C ALA A 132 -15.79 -0.70 -4.77
N ALA A 133 -14.65 -0.90 -4.14
CA ALA A 133 -13.58 -1.71 -4.72
C ALA A 133 -13.99 -3.19 -4.88
N GLU A 134 -14.86 -3.72 -4.02
CA GLU A 134 -15.41 -5.07 -4.14
C GLU A 134 -16.39 -5.21 -5.32
N SER A 135 -16.94 -4.09 -5.81
CA SER A 135 -17.84 -4.06 -6.97
C SER A 135 -17.11 -3.93 -8.31
N VAL A 136 -15.80 -3.75 -8.29
CA VAL A 136 -14.97 -3.75 -9.51
C VAL A 136 -14.74 -5.19 -9.96
N TRP A 137 -15.12 -5.50 -11.19
CA TRP A 137 -14.90 -6.82 -11.77
C TRP A 137 -13.73 -6.80 -12.76
N ALA A 138 -12.65 -7.55 -12.41
CA ALA A 138 -11.52 -7.76 -13.31
C ALA A 138 -11.58 -9.19 -13.87
N ASP A 139 -11.86 -9.31 -15.17
CA ASP A 139 -11.81 -10.57 -15.89
C ASP A 139 -10.38 -10.86 -16.30
N ILE A 140 -9.77 -11.83 -15.63
CA ILE A 140 -8.37 -12.20 -15.83
C ILE A 140 -8.28 -13.66 -16.23
N SER A 141 -7.77 -13.91 -17.42
CA SER A 141 -7.45 -15.25 -17.91
C SER A 141 -6.13 -15.73 -17.31
N PRO A 142 -6.13 -16.75 -16.41
CA PRO A 142 -4.91 -17.21 -15.77
C PRO A 142 -3.90 -17.79 -16.78
N MET A 143 -2.63 -17.46 -16.56
CA MET A 143 -1.47 -17.98 -17.31
C MET A 143 -0.54 -18.73 -16.36
N THR A 144 0.37 -19.52 -16.94
CA THR A 144 1.39 -20.22 -16.14
C THR A 144 2.26 -19.21 -15.40
N ALA A 145 2.26 -19.29 -14.06
CA ALA A 145 3.10 -18.47 -13.23
C ALA A 145 4.45 -19.16 -12.98
N VAL A 146 5.55 -18.41 -13.12
CA VAL A 146 6.89 -18.87 -12.76
C VAL A 146 7.08 -18.63 -11.26
N VAL A 147 7.05 -19.71 -10.46
CA VAL A 147 7.12 -19.61 -8.99
C VAL A 147 8.38 -20.23 -8.40
N SER A 148 9.15 -20.96 -9.18
CA SER A 148 10.40 -21.58 -8.73
C SER A 148 11.59 -21.07 -9.53
N LEU A 149 12.77 -21.06 -8.91
CA LEU A 149 14.02 -20.70 -9.58
C LEU A 149 14.36 -21.64 -10.76
N ASN A 150 13.96 -22.90 -10.66
CA ASN A 150 14.21 -23.88 -11.73
C ASN A 150 13.35 -23.63 -12.96
N ASP A 151 12.17 -23.06 -12.79
CA ASP A 151 11.23 -22.75 -13.87
C ASP A 151 11.56 -21.44 -14.57
N SER A 152 12.45 -20.64 -13.99
CA SER A 152 12.87 -19.32 -14.50
C SER A 152 14.14 -19.35 -15.35
N ALA A 153 14.78 -20.52 -15.51
CA ALA A 153 16.06 -20.69 -16.20
C ALA A 153 15.90 -20.98 -17.70
#